data_55a8c29e052de858e7a35618c47011d8
#
_entry.id   55a8c29e052de858e7a35618c47011d8
#
_cell.length_a   1.000
_cell.length_b   1.000
_cell.length_c   1.000
_cell.angle_alpha   90.00
_cell.angle_beta   90.00
_cell.angle_gamma   90.00
#
_symmetry.space_group_name_H-M   'P 1'
#
loop_
_entity.id
_entity.type
_entity.pdbx_description
1 polymer ?
#
loop_
_entity_poly.entity_id
_entity_poly.type
_entity_poly.pdbx_seq_one_letter_code
_entity_poly.pdbx_strand_id
1 'polypeptide(L)'
;MSKLSPGEVESLSKLRKVVGNGSKLLPVGAHSNLNGYSFIAQEDTTISAFSVDGVDSRTAYGLDNGLKAGAYIVVPEGSVITSLTIDTAGSVIIYNL
;
A
#
# COMPACT_ATOMS: atom_id res chain seq x y z
N MET A 1 -32.97 -8.92 -0.38
CA MET A 1 -31.77 -8.91 0.43
C MET A 1 -32.14 -8.82 1.90
N SER A 2 -31.61 -9.70 2.71
CA SER A 2 -31.87 -9.67 4.13
C SER A 2 -31.14 -8.49 4.77
N LYS A 3 -31.74 -7.93 5.80
CA LYS A 3 -31.09 -6.87 6.57
C LYS A 3 -29.97 -7.47 7.41
N LEU A 4 -28.85 -6.75 7.48
CA LEU A 4 -27.78 -7.10 8.38
C LEU A 4 -28.15 -6.71 9.82
N SER A 5 -27.72 -7.50 10.78
CA SER A 5 -27.83 -7.14 12.18
C SER A 5 -26.88 -5.96 12.50
N PRO A 6 -27.15 -5.21 13.59
CA PRO A 6 -26.25 -4.12 13.99
C PRO A 6 -24.79 -4.58 14.16
N GLY A 7 -24.57 -5.76 14.71
CA GLY A 7 -23.22 -6.32 14.85
C GLY A 7 -22.55 -6.63 13.53
N GLU A 8 -23.29 -7.13 12.54
CA GLU A 8 -22.78 -7.39 11.22
C GLU A 8 -22.39 -6.10 10.49
N VAL A 9 -23.23 -5.07 10.61
CA VAL A 9 -22.93 -3.76 10.02
C VAL A 9 -21.67 -3.17 10.65
N GLU A 10 -21.52 -3.26 11.96
CA GLU A 10 -20.34 -2.79 12.66
C GLU A 10 -19.08 -3.55 12.22
N SER A 11 -19.16 -4.87 12.10
CA SER A 11 -18.04 -5.69 11.64
C SER A 11 -17.60 -5.34 10.23
N LEU A 12 -18.55 -5.12 9.31
CA LEU A 12 -18.24 -4.70 7.95
C LEU A 12 -17.60 -3.31 7.92
N SER A 13 -18.06 -2.40 8.78
CA SER A 13 -17.49 -1.06 8.90
C SER A 13 -16.04 -1.12 9.39
N LYS A 14 -15.75 -1.97 10.36
CA LYS A 14 -14.39 -2.17 10.87
C LYS A 14 -13.49 -2.80 9.82
N LEU A 15 -13.99 -3.79 9.09
CA LEU A 15 -13.24 -4.42 8.01
C LEU A 15 -12.88 -3.41 6.93
N ARG A 16 -13.81 -2.52 6.59
CA ARG A 16 -13.57 -1.44 5.63
C ARG A 16 -12.44 -0.52 6.06
N LYS A 17 -12.36 -0.20 7.35
CA LYS A 17 -11.28 0.63 7.89
C LYS A 17 -9.94 -0.10 7.85
N VAL A 18 -9.94 -1.40 8.08
CA VAL A 18 -8.72 -2.21 8.07
C VAL A 18 -8.19 -2.40 6.65
N VAL A 19 -9.06 -2.74 5.69
CA VAL A 19 -8.66 -2.95 4.30
C VAL A 19 -8.61 -1.65 3.49
N GLY A 20 -9.11 -0.56 4.07
CA GLY A 20 -9.01 0.77 3.51
C GLY A 20 -10.09 1.12 2.49
N ASN A 21 -9.86 2.20 1.78
CA ASN A 21 -10.76 2.80 0.81
C ASN A 21 -10.39 2.42 -0.62
N GLY A 22 -10.13 1.15 -0.81
CA GLY A 22 -9.85 0.61 -2.13
C GLY A 22 -8.37 0.49 -2.43
N SER A 23 -8.09 0.16 -3.66
CA SER A 23 -6.74 -0.07 -4.13
C SER A 23 -6.50 0.71 -5.42
N LYS A 24 -5.24 0.93 -5.73
CA LYS A 24 -4.83 1.65 -6.93
C LYS A 24 -3.58 1.01 -7.51
N LEU A 25 -3.57 0.84 -8.83
CA LEU A 25 -2.38 0.41 -9.55
C LEU A 25 -1.42 1.59 -9.68
N LEU A 26 -0.16 1.37 -9.30
CA LEU A 26 0.92 2.33 -9.49
C LEU A 26 1.91 1.76 -10.51
N PRO A 27 1.98 2.33 -11.72
CA PRO A 27 2.98 1.93 -12.72
C PRO A 27 4.31 2.61 -12.45
N VAL A 28 5.29 2.36 -13.32
CA VAL A 28 6.57 3.07 -13.29
C VAL A 28 6.31 4.58 -13.24
N GLY A 29 7.03 5.26 -12.35
CA GLY A 29 6.93 6.70 -12.14
C GLY A 29 6.93 7.07 -10.67
N ALA A 30 6.92 8.38 -10.42
CA ALA A 30 6.87 8.92 -9.07
C ALA A 30 5.41 9.15 -8.67
N HIS A 31 5.04 8.65 -7.50
CA HIS A 31 3.70 8.78 -6.95
C HIS A 31 3.78 9.46 -5.59
N SER A 32 3.05 10.54 -5.40
CA SER A 32 3.04 11.33 -4.16
C SER A 32 1.62 11.52 -3.66
N ASN A 33 1.48 12.11 -2.50
CA ASN A 33 0.19 12.34 -1.85
C ASN A 33 -0.60 11.05 -1.68
N LEU A 34 0.11 9.97 -1.41
CA LEU A 34 -0.50 8.67 -1.16
C LEU A 34 -1.02 8.60 0.28
N ASN A 35 -1.98 7.72 0.50
CA ASN A 35 -2.54 7.46 1.82
C ASN A 35 -2.69 5.95 1.99
N GLY A 36 -1.61 5.23 1.72
CA GLY A 36 -1.62 3.78 1.73
C GLY A 36 -1.17 3.18 3.05
N TYR A 37 -1.58 1.95 3.30
CA TYR A 37 -1.09 1.18 4.44
C TYR A 37 -0.34 -0.08 4.00
N SER A 38 -0.46 -0.47 2.75
CA SER A 38 0.16 -1.68 2.22
C SER A 38 0.26 -1.58 0.70
N PHE A 39 1.24 -2.28 0.13
CA PHE A 39 1.27 -2.50 -1.31
C PHE A 39 1.82 -3.88 -1.63
N ILE A 40 1.44 -4.40 -2.80
CA ILE A 40 1.92 -5.68 -3.30
C ILE A 40 2.50 -5.48 -4.70
N ALA A 41 3.66 -6.07 -4.96
CA ALA A 41 4.28 -6.05 -6.28
C ALA A 41 3.56 -7.05 -7.19
N GLN A 42 3.05 -6.57 -8.33
CA GLN A 42 2.41 -7.44 -9.32
C GLN A 42 3.42 -8.17 -10.19
N GLU A 43 4.60 -7.58 -10.32
CA GLU A 43 5.72 -8.12 -11.08
C GLU A 43 7.01 -7.73 -10.38
N ASP A 44 8.14 -8.20 -10.85
CA ASP A 44 9.43 -7.78 -10.30
C ASP A 44 9.54 -6.26 -10.46
N THR A 45 9.74 -5.56 -9.34
CA THR A 45 9.62 -4.11 -9.26
C THR A 45 10.85 -3.51 -8.60
N THR A 46 11.38 -2.45 -9.19
CA THR A 46 12.47 -1.67 -8.62
C THR A 46 11.90 -0.39 -7.99
N ILE A 47 12.18 -0.19 -6.71
CA ILE A 47 11.73 0.97 -5.95
C ILE A 47 12.93 1.90 -5.73
N SER A 48 12.85 3.13 -6.24
CA SER A 48 13.92 4.12 -6.07
C SER A 48 13.66 5.09 -4.93
N ALA A 49 12.41 5.25 -4.50
CA ALA A 49 12.04 6.08 -3.37
C ALA A 49 10.80 5.52 -2.69
N PHE A 50 10.76 5.59 -1.38
CA PHE A 50 9.64 5.12 -0.59
C PHE A 50 9.61 5.91 0.72
N SER A 51 8.50 6.55 1.03
CA SER A 51 8.35 7.35 2.24
C SER A 51 7.13 6.93 3.04
N VAL A 52 7.32 6.82 4.34
CA VAL A 52 6.26 6.53 5.32
C VAL A 52 6.19 7.73 6.26
N ASP A 53 5.00 8.28 6.43
CA ASP A 53 4.78 9.49 7.25
C ASP A 53 5.69 10.66 6.81
N GLY A 54 5.98 10.75 5.51
CA GLY A 54 6.85 11.79 4.97
C GLY A 54 8.34 11.56 5.16
N VAL A 55 8.74 10.41 5.71
CA VAL A 55 10.14 10.07 6.00
C VAL A 55 10.62 8.99 5.05
N ASP A 56 11.81 9.17 4.47
CA ASP A 56 12.42 8.15 3.61
C ASP A 56 12.56 6.84 4.37
N SER A 57 11.99 5.79 3.84
CA SER A 57 11.92 4.48 4.50
C SER A 57 12.35 3.33 3.58
N ARG A 58 12.92 3.64 2.43
CA ARG A 58 13.30 2.64 1.42
C ARG A 58 14.21 1.56 2.02
N THR A 59 15.30 1.95 2.64
CA THR A 59 16.26 1.02 3.25
C THR A 59 15.68 0.32 4.45
N ALA A 60 14.90 1.03 5.29
CA ALA A 60 14.28 0.48 6.48
C ALA A 60 13.33 -0.68 6.16
N TYR A 61 12.69 -0.65 5.00
CA TYR A 61 11.77 -1.69 4.56
C TYR A 61 12.42 -2.70 3.60
N GLY A 62 13.73 -2.63 3.41
CA GLY A 62 14.45 -3.60 2.60
C GLY A 62 14.21 -3.49 1.10
N LEU A 63 13.91 -2.29 0.60
CA LEU A 63 13.56 -2.09 -0.79
C LEU A 63 14.74 -1.79 -1.71
N ASP A 64 15.97 -1.78 -1.18
CA ASP A 64 17.17 -1.43 -1.94
C ASP A 64 17.45 -2.37 -3.11
N ASN A 65 17.07 -3.63 -2.98
CA ASN A 65 17.31 -4.67 -3.98
C ASN A 65 16.05 -4.98 -4.82
N GLY A 66 15.04 -4.12 -4.74
CA GLY A 66 13.79 -4.35 -5.45
C GLY A 66 12.88 -5.37 -4.76
N LEU A 67 11.77 -5.66 -5.41
CA LEU A 67 10.77 -6.61 -4.94
C LEU A 67 10.47 -7.62 -6.02
N LYS A 68 10.32 -8.88 -5.63
CA LYS A 68 9.84 -9.93 -6.53
C LYS A 68 8.32 -9.86 -6.64
N ALA A 69 7.80 -10.33 -7.77
CA ALA A 69 6.36 -10.46 -7.96
C ALA A 69 5.73 -11.19 -6.78
N GLY A 70 4.65 -10.64 -6.25
CA GLY A 70 3.94 -11.19 -5.10
C GLY A 70 4.47 -10.75 -3.75
N ALA A 71 5.61 -10.08 -3.67
CA ALA A 71 6.08 -9.51 -2.41
C ALA A 71 5.18 -8.36 -1.97
N TYR A 72 4.97 -8.22 -0.68
CA TYR A 72 4.14 -7.15 -0.14
C TYR A 72 4.83 -6.45 1.03
N ILE A 73 4.48 -5.20 1.20
CA ILE A 73 4.97 -4.36 2.30
C ILE A 73 3.75 -3.82 3.04
N VAL A 74 3.79 -3.91 4.36
CA VAL A 74 2.75 -3.38 5.24
C VAL A 74 3.40 -2.44 6.23
N VAL A 75 2.86 -1.22 6.36
CA VAL A 75 3.36 -0.28 7.36
C VAL A 75 2.62 -0.48 8.68
N PRO A 76 3.24 -0.10 9.81
CA PRO A 76 2.60 -0.25 11.12
C PRO A 76 1.29 0.53 11.20
N GLU A 77 0.38 0.05 12.06
CA GLU A 77 -0.84 0.77 12.36
C GLU A 77 -0.52 2.18 12.84
N GLY A 78 -1.25 3.15 12.33
CA GLY A 78 -1.02 4.56 12.64
C GLY A 78 -0.06 5.25 11.68
N SER A 79 0.64 4.50 10.81
CA SER A 79 1.51 5.05 9.79
C SER A 79 0.86 4.99 8.42
N VAL A 80 1.29 5.86 7.51
CA VAL A 80 0.79 5.87 6.13
C VAL A 80 1.94 5.95 5.14
N ILE A 81 1.79 5.25 4.02
CA ILE A 81 2.68 5.39 2.88
C ILE A 81 2.33 6.70 2.19
N THR A 82 3.27 7.63 2.14
CA THR A 82 3.05 8.97 1.59
C THR A 82 3.58 9.13 0.19
N SER A 83 4.62 8.41 -0.19
CA SER A 83 5.14 8.46 -1.56
C SER A 83 5.85 7.16 -1.92
N LEU A 84 5.87 6.87 -3.22
CA LEU A 84 6.53 5.69 -3.78
C LEU A 84 6.95 6.01 -5.20
N THR A 85 8.19 5.72 -5.55
CA THR A 85 8.67 5.85 -6.91
C THR A 85 9.12 4.48 -7.42
N ILE A 86 8.51 4.05 -8.52
CA ILE A 86 8.88 2.82 -9.21
C ILE A 86 9.79 3.21 -10.36
N ASP A 87 11.02 2.69 -10.35
CA ASP A 87 12.05 3.01 -11.31
C ASP A 87 12.18 1.89 -12.34
N THR A 88 12.46 2.24 -13.57
CA THR A 88 12.76 1.37 -14.70
C THR A 88 11.75 0.28 -15.03
N ALA A 89 11.29 -0.51 -14.08
CA ALA A 89 10.37 -1.61 -14.34
C ALA A 89 9.54 -1.93 -13.11
N GLY A 90 8.33 -2.40 -13.34
CA GLY A 90 7.46 -2.92 -12.30
C GLY A 90 6.13 -2.21 -12.19
N SER A 91 5.30 -2.74 -11.32
CA SER A 91 4.03 -2.13 -10.91
C SER A 91 3.63 -2.71 -9.57
N VAL A 92 2.93 -1.91 -8.79
CA VAL A 92 2.41 -2.34 -7.50
C VAL A 92 0.94 -1.97 -7.40
N ILE A 93 0.21 -2.70 -6.56
CA ILE A 93 -1.12 -2.27 -6.13
C ILE A 93 -0.99 -1.78 -4.70
N ILE A 94 -1.34 -0.52 -4.48
CA ILE A 94 -1.37 0.08 -3.15
C ILE A 94 -2.79 0.02 -2.59
N TYR A 95 -2.89 -0.30 -1.32
CA TYR A 95 -4.17 -0.33 -0.59
C TYR A 95 -4.26 0.91 0.28
N ASN A 96 -5.32 1.69 0.08
CA ASN A 96 -5.50 2.98 0.72
C ASN A 96 -6.28 2.85 2.03
N LEU A 97 -5.96 3.71 2.96
CA LEU A 97 -6.72 3.85 4.20
C LEU A 97 -8.11 4.44 3.95
#